data_72360b13b3dbc6d9bf822a2b53e43524
#
_entry.id   72360b13b3dbc6d9bf822a2b53e43524
#
_cell.length_a   1.000
_cell.length_b   1.000
_cell.length_c   1.000
_cell.angle_alpha   90.00
_cell.angle_beta   90.00
_cell.angle_gamma   90.00
#
_symmetry.space_group_name_H-M   'P 1'
#
loop_
_entity.id
_entity.type
_entity.pdbx_description
1 polymer ?
#
loop_
_entity_poly.entity_id
_entity_poly.type
_entity_poly.pdbx_seq_one_letter_code
_entity_poly.pdbx_strand_id
1 'polypeptide(L)'
;MNQTLEMSQTTLLDAEADRFRKDFSSVCRELGRVIVGQERVVEAALTALFCGGNVLLEGVPGLGKTELVKALSRILDLEFRRIQFTPDLMPADIIGTNIMSSDETGHYRMEFRKGPIFTQLLLADEINRASPKTQSALLETMQEGSVTTGGVVFHLRQPFFVLATQNPIEQEGTFPLPEAQLDRFMFKVEVPFLSRSELNEVVNRTILKRPVELSKLLDSDRMLALRDILDKVVVAEPIRDYAVRLVLATHPQTDGVADQVRRFVRWGASPRAAQALVRSARVRALSQGRSHAAFEDVRNFGVEVLQHRVLLNYDGQAENIRVADLVRQCLEQTPETL
;
A
#
# COMPACT_ATOMS: atom_id res chain seq x y z
N MET A 1 -23.43 22.03 -28.87
CA MET A 1 -23.77 20.71 -28.27
C MET A 1 -22.61 20.10 -27.53
N ASN A 2 -21.35 20.11 -28.04
CA ASN A 2 -20.18 19.57 -27.31
C ASN A 2 -19.83 20.34 -26.03
N GLN A 3 -19.79 21.67 -26.03
CA GLN A 3 -19.45 22.45 -24.82
C GLN A 3 -20.45 22.26 -23.65
N THR A 4 -21.72 22.12 -23.96
CA THR A 4 -22.74 21.86 -22.89
C THR A 4 -22.60 20.46 -22.30
N LEU A 5 -22.18 19.46 -23.09
CA LEU A 5 -21.91 18.10 -22.61
C LEU A 5 -20.63 18.03 -21.76
N GLU A 6 -19.58 18.75 -22.16
CA GLU A 6 -18.32 18.84 -21.39
C GLU A 6 -18.53 19.57 -20.06
N MET A 7 -19.26 20.68 -20.04
CA MET A 7 -19.63 21.36 -18.79
C MET A 7 -20.46 20.48 -17.86
N SER A 8 -21.38 19.69 -18.40
CA SER A 8 -22.17 18.74 -17.61
C SER A 8 -21.32 17.62 -17.01
N GLN A 9 -20.36 17.10 -17.77
CA GLN A 9 -19.42 16.06 -17.29
C GLN A 9 -18.47 16.57 -16.20
N THR A 10 -17.94 17.78 -16.36
CA THR A 10 -17.07 18.42 -15.36
C THR A 10 -17.82 18.64 -14.04
N THR A 11 -19.04 19.16 -14.10
CA THR A 11 -19.88 19.39 -12.91
C THR A 11 -20.23 18.08 -12.18
N LEU A 12 -20.46 17.00 -12.93
CA LEU A 12 -20.70 15.67 -12.33
C LEU A 12 -19.45 15.13 -11.64
N LEU A 13 -18.28 15.28 -12.27
CA LEU A 13 -17.01 14.83 -11.70
C LEU A 13 -16.63 15.62 -10.44
N ASP A 14 -16.89 16.91 -10.39
CA ASP A 14 -16.65 17.73 -9.20
C ASP A 14 -17.56 17.30 -8.03
N ALA A 15 -18.81 16.98 -8.31
CA ALA A 15 -19.72 16.44 -7.30
C ALA A 15 -19.28 15.05 -6.79
N GLU A 16 -18.73 14.20 -7.68
CA GLU A 16 -18.14 12.90 -7.30
C GLU A 16 -16.87 13.12 -6.47
N ALA A 17 -16.00 14.08 -6.81
CA ALA A 17 -14.81 14.44 -6.04
C ALA A 17 -15.17 14.93 -4.63
N ASP A 18 -16.19 15.76 -4.48
CA ASP A 18 -16.68 16.20 -3.16
C ASP A 18 -17.22 15.05 -2.31
N ARG A 19 -17.91 14.10 -2.93
CA ARG A 19 -18.38 12.87 -2.22
C ARG A 19 -17.18 12.02 -1.79
N PHE A 20 -16.21 11.79 -2.69
CA PHE A 20 -14.98 11.07 -2.36
C PHE A 20 -14.26 11.72 -1.18
N ARG A 21 -14.06 13.04 -1.22
CA ARG A 21 -13.44 13.81 -0.13
C ARG A 21 -14.14 13.58 1.21
N LYS A 22 -15.47 13.62 1.23
CA LYS A 22 -16.27 13.38 2.44
C LYS A 22 -16.10 11.95 2.95
N ASP A 23 -16.19 10.95 2.07
CA ASP A 23 -16.02 9.54 2.40
C ASP A 23 -14.60 9.30 2.95
N PHE A 24 -13.56 9.75 2.24
CA PHE A 24 -12.16 9.60 2.63
C PHE A 24 -11.87 10.26 3.99
N SER A 25 -12.28 11.51 4.17
CA SER A 25 -12.06 12.24 5.43
C SER A 25 -12.83 11.63 6.60
N SER A 26 -14.01 11.07 6.36
CA SER A 26 -14.79 10.39 7.39
C SER A 26 -14.12 9.09 7.83
N VAL A 27 -13.59 8.31 6.89
CA VAL A 27 -12.80 7.09 7.20
C VAL A 27 -11.53 7.45 7.98
N CYS A 28 -10.77 8.47 7.55
CA CYS A 28 -9.58 8.93 8.28
C CYS A 28 -9.92 9.36 9.72
N ARG A 29 -11.00 10.11 9.91
CA ARG A 29 -11.44 10.56 11.22
C ARG A 29 -11.85 9.39 12.12
N GLU A 30 -12.57 8.42 11.58
CA GLU A 30 -13.01 7.24 12.33
C GLU A 30 -11.82 6.35 12.72
N LEU A 31 -10.83 6.18 11.83
CA LEU A 31 -9.56 5.52 12.14
C LEU A 31 -8.77 6.23 13.24
N GLY A 32 -8.73 7.57 13.23
CA GLY A 32 -8.08 8.39 14.26
C GLY A 32 -8.68 8.25 15.67
N ARG A 33 -9.90 7.69 15.79
CA ARG A 33 -10.48 7.35 17.09
C ARG A 33 -9.78 6.17 17.76
N VAL A 34 -9.13 5.31 16.97
CA VAL A 34 -8.41 4.11 17.47
C VAL A 34 -6.91 4.24 17.29
N ILE A 35 -6.47 4.76 16.15
CA ILE A 35 -5.05 4.88 15.80
C ILE A 35 -4.56 6.26 16.23
N VAL A 36 -3.53 6.31 17.05
CA VAL A 36 -2.95 7.55 17.62
C VAL A 36 -1.60 7.82 16.98
N GLY A 37 -1.37 9.05 16.50
CA GLY A 37 -0.05 9.52 16.06
C GLY A 37 0.48 8.88 14.77
N GLN A 38 -0.39 8.30 13.96
CA GLN A 38 -0.01 7.61 12.73
C GLN A 38 -0.84 8.07 11.53
N GLU A 39 -1.15 9.36 11.47
CA GLU A 39 -1.99 9.93 10.41
C GLU A 39 -1.42 9.64 9.02
N ARG A 40 -0.09 9.72 8.87
CA ARG A 40 0.59 9.42 7.60
C ARG A 40 0.45 7.96 7.18
N VAL A 41 0.56 7.03 8.12
CA VAL A 41 0.38 5.59 7.87
C VAL A 41 -1.06 5.29 7.45
N VAL A 42 -2.03 5.91 8.13
CA VAL A 42 -3.46 5.81 7.80
C VAL A 42 -3.74 6.34 6.41
N GLU A 43 -3.24 7.54 6.09
CA GLU A 43 -3.42 8.18 4.78
C GLU A 43 -2.80 7.32 3.66
N ALA A 44 -1.58 6.81 3.86
CA ALA A 44 -0.91 5.94 2.91
C ALA A 44 -1.66 4.61 2.70
N ALA A 45 -2.12 3.96 3.78
CA ALA A 45 -2.86 2.71 3.69
C ALA A 45 -4.19 2.89 2.93
N LEU A 46 -4.94 3.95 3.23
CA LEU A 46 -6.18 4.28 2.52
C LEU A 46 -5.92 4.64 1.06
N THR A 47 -4.91 5.46 0.78
CA THR A 47 -4.55 5.83 -0.60
C THR A 47 -4.19 4.59 -1.42
N ALA A 48 -3.36 3.69 -0.88
CA ALA A 48 -3.01 2.44 -1.56
C ALA A 48 -4.23 1.54 -1.78
N LEU A 49 -5.10 1.42 -0.78
CA LEU A 49 -6.33 0.65 -0.87
C LEU A 49 -7.23 1.17 -2.01
N PHE A 50 -7.43 2.48 -2.12
CA PHE A 50 -8.18 3.09 -3.23
C PHE A 50 -7.48 2.91 -4.58
N CYS A 51 -6.15 2.96 -4.63
CA CYS A 51 -5.39 2.69 -5.85
C CYS A 51 -5.38 1.21 -6.28
N GLY A 52 -5.87 0.28 -5.45
CA GLY A 52 -5.72 -1.16 -5.67
C GLY A 52 -4.27 -1.64 -5.52
N GLY A 53 -3.44 -0.89 -4.78
CA GLY A 53 -2.06 -1.24 -4.46
C GLY A 53 -1.95 -1.90 -3.09
N ASN A 54 -0.75 -2.42 -2.77
CA ASN A 54 -0.44 -3.04 -1.48
C ASN A 54 0.62 -2.21 -0.73
N VAL A 55 0.67 -2.35 0.59
CA VAL A 55 1.56 -1.55 1.45
C VAL A 55 2.48 -2.44 2.27
N LEU A 56 3.75 -2.05 2.33
CA LEU A 56 4.72 -2.60 3.27
C LEU A 56 4.95 -1.59 4.40
N LEU A 57 4.62 -1.97 5.62
CA LEU A 57 4.89 -1.19 6.82
C LEU A 57 6.20 -1.66 7.47
N GLU A 58 7.15 -0.77 7.61
CA GLU A 58 8.39 -1.04 8.32
C GLU A 58 8.38 -0.33 9.66
N GLY A 59 8.60 -1.06 10.73
CA GLY A 59 8.65 -0.49 12.08
C GLY A 59 8.65 -1.55 13.16
N VAL A 60 9.04 -1.13 14.37
CA VAL A 60 9.13 -2.01 15.53
C VAL A 60 7.77 -2.64 15.88
N PRO A 61 7.75 -3.80 16.53
CA PRO A 61 6.52 -4.41 17.00
C PRO A 61 5.81 -3.54 18.05
N GLY A 62 4.50 -3.74 18.20
CA GLY A 62 3.71 -3.01 19.22
C GLY A 62 3.17 -1.65 18.81
N LEU A 63 3.45 -1.14 17.60
CA LEU A 63 2.98 0.16 17.12
C LEU A 63 1.56 0.16 16.53
N GLY A 64 0.71 -0.80 16.87
CA GLY A 64 -0.71 -0.78 16.47
C GLY A 64 -1.01 -1.20 15.03
N LYS A 65 -0.06 -1.78 14.29
CA LYS A 65 -0.26 -2.21 12.88
C LYS A 65 -1.46 -3.16 12.74
N THR A 66 -1.62 -4.11 13.65
CA THR A 66 -2.76 -5.04 13.65
C THR A 66 -4.08 -4.33 13.94
N GLU A 67 -4.09 -3.35 14.83
CA GLU A 67 -5.28 -2.59 15.16
C GLU A 67 -5.71 -1.68 13.99
N LEU A 68 -4.76 -1.15 13.22
CA LEU A 68 -5.05 -0.40 11.98
C LEU A 68 -5.85 -1.26 11.00
N VAL A 69 -5.40 -2.49 10.71
CA VAL A 69 -6.08 -3.34 9.73
C VAL A 69 -7.44 -3.83 10.24
N LYS A 70 -7.55 -4.14 11.53
CA LYS A 70 -8.85 -4.48 12.16
C LYS A 70 -9.82 -3.30 12.11
N ALA A 71 -9.34 -2.09 12.36
CA ALA A 71 -10.17 -0.89 12.28
C ALA A 71 -10.64 -0.64 10.84
N LEU A 72 -9.72 -0.74 9.85
CA LEU A 72 -10.07 -0.68 8.42
C LEU A 72 -11.13 -1.70 8.04
N SER A 73 -10.98 -2.96 8.47
CA SER A 73 -11.94 -4.04 8.20
C SER A 73 -13.34 -3.69 8.69
N ARG A 74 -13.47 -3.14 9.90
CA ARG A 74 -14.77 -2.77 10.49
C ARG A 74 -15.39 -1.56 9.80
N ILE A 75 -14.61 -0.51 9.54
CA ILE A 75 -15.08 0.73 8.93
C ILE A 75 -15.51 0.51 7.47
N LEU A 76 -14.80 -0.37 6.75
CA LEU A 76 -15.02 -0.64 5.33
C LEU A 76 -15.82 -1.92 5.07
N ASP A 77 -16.28 -2.61 6.12
CA ASP A 77 -17.02 -3.87 6.05
C ASP A 77 -16.36 -4.90 5.12
N LEU A 78 -15.06 -5.10 5.30
CA LEU A 78 -14.26 -6.03 4.50
C LEU A 78 -13.84 -7.24 5.33
N GLU A 79 -13.89 -8.43 4.75
CA GLU A 79 -13.38 -9.64 5.40
C GLU A 79 -11.88 -9.48 5.68
N PHE A 80 -11.48 -9.73 6.93
CA PHE A 80 -10.11 -9.58 7.40
C PHE A 80 -9.53 -10.92 7.85
N ARG A 81 -8.29 -11.18 7.44
CA ARG A 81 -7.46 -12.26 7.98
C ARG A 81 -6.05 -11.79 8.27
N ARG A 82 -5.41 -12.44 9.25
CA ARG A 82 -3.99 -12.23 9.59
C ARG A 82 -3.24 -13.52 9.37
N ILE A 83 -2.07 -13.42 8.76
CA ILE A 83 -1.07 -14.47 8.67
C ILE A 83 0.17 -13.97 9.38
N GLN A 84 0.60 -14.70 10.43
CA GLN A 84 1.90 -14.48 11.06
C GLN A 84 2.93 -15.30 10.30
N PHE A 85 3.91 -14.63 9.71
CA PHE A 85 4.98 -15.30 8.99
C PHE A 85 6.01 -15.84 9.97
N THR A 86 6.38 -17.12 9.80
CA THR A 86 7.35 -17.85 10.61
C THR A 86 8.25 -18.67 9.67
N PRO A 87 9.45 -19.08 10.11
CA PRO A 87 10.38 -19.84 9.26
C PRO A 87 9.83 -21.16 8.73
N ASP A 88 8.92 -21.79 9.46
CA ASP A 88 8.27 -23.06 9.15
C ASP A 88 6.99 -22.90 8.29
N LEU A 89 6.49 -21.66 8.09
CA LEU A 89 5.30 -21.41 7.29
C LEU A 89 5.50 -21.84 5.84
N MET A 90 4.60 -22.66 5.33
CA MET A 90 4.64 -23.18 3.95
C MET A 90 3.69 -22.40 3.02
N PRO A 91 3.94 -22.36 1.70
CA PRO A 91 3.00 -21.78 0.73
C PRO A 91 1.58 -22.31 0.83
N ALA A 92 1.43 -23.62 1.11
CA ALA A 92 0.13 -24.26 1.27
C ALA A 92 -0.68 -23.73 2.47
N ASP A 93 0.01 -23.25 3.51
CA ASP A 93 -0.65 -22.65 4.70
C ASP A 93 -1.28 -21.29 4.35
N ILE A 94 -0.73 -20.61 3.36
CA ILE A 94 -1.21 -19.30 2.87
C ILE A 94 -2.32 -19.50 1.83
N ILE A 95 -2.01 -20.28 0.78
CA ILE A 95 -2.85 -20.44 -0.40
C ILE A 95 -3.99 -21.42 -0.13
N GLY A 96 -3.71 -22.49 0.62
CA GLY A 96 -4.58 -23.63 0.79
C GLY A 96 -4.04 -24.87 0.09
N THR A 97 -4.71 -25.98 0.29
CA THR A 97 -4.27 -27.29 -0.21
C THR A 97 -5.45 -28.15 -0.66
N ASN A 98 -5.17 -29.07 -1.59
CA ASN A 98 -6.13 -30.10 -1.95
C ASN A 98 -6.18 -31.17 -0.87
N ILE A 99 -7.36 -31.45 -0.36
CA ILE A 99 -7.64 -32.50 0.61
C ILE A 99 -8.50 -33.59 -0.04
N MET A 100 -8.31 -34.80 0.40
CA MET A 100 -9.20 -35.90 0.04
C MET A 100 -10.38 -35.90 1.02
N SER A 101 -11.57 -35.61 0.51
CA SER A 101 -12.82 -35.66 1.27
C SER A 101 -13.64 -36.87 0.82
N SER A 102 -14.32 -37.54 1.75
CA SER A 102 -15.31 -38.56 1.42
C SER A 102 -16.71 -37.96 1.47
N ASP A 103 -17.55 -38.29 0.49
CA ASP A 103 -18.96 -37.97 0.54
C ASP A 103 -19.73 -38.98 1.43
N GLU A 104 -21.02 -38.72 1.66
CA GLU A 104 -21.89 -39.57 2.48
C GLU A 104 -22.04 -41.01 1.91
N THR A 105 -21.63 -41.23 0.68
CA THR A 105 -21.67 -42.52 -0.02
C THR A 105 -20.32 -43.26 0.02
N GLY A 106 -19.30 -42.67 0.67
CA GLY A 106 -17.96 -43.27 0.83
C GLY A 106 -17.03 -43.08 -0.38
N HIS A 107 -17.42 -42.27 -1.40
CA HIS A 107 -16.56 -41.95 -2.51
C HIS A 107 -15.59 -40.82 -2.15
N TYR A 108 -14.31 -41.02 -2.47
CA TYR A 108 -13.29 -40.03 -2.26
C TYR A 108 -13.22 -39.04 -3.42
N ARG A 109 -13.19 -37.75 -3.09
CA ARG A 109 -12.96 -36.67 -4.06
C ARG A 109 -11.87 -35.74 -3.56
N MET A 110 -11.11 -35.18 -4.50
CA MET A 110 -10.18 -34.10 -4.21
C MET A 110 -10.96 -32.78 -4.11
N GLU A 111 -10.81 -32.09 -2.99
CA GLU A 111 -11.43 -30.79 -2.74
C GLU A 111 -10.37 -29.77 -2.37
N PHE A 112 -10.42 -28.59 -2.99
CA PHE A 112 -9.52 -27.51 -2.64
C PHE A 112 -10.01 -26.79 -1.38
N ARG A 113 -9.27 -26.93 -0.28
CA ARG A 113 -9.49 -26.16 0.94
C ARG A 113 -8.75 -24.84 0.88
N LYS A 114 -9.50 -23.75 0.74
CA LYS A 114 -8.99 -22.36 0.65
C LYS A 114 -8.19 -21.97 1.89
N GLY A 115 -7.01 -21.40 1.68
CA GLY A 115 -6.16 -20.84 2.73
C GLY A 115 -6.62 -19.43 3.16
N PRO A 116 -5.92 -18.84 4.14
CA PRO A 116 -6.25 -17.52 4.68
C PRO A 116 -6.09 -16.36 3.69
N ILE A 117 -5.41 -16.56 2.55
CA ILE A 117 -5.28 -15.55 1.51
C ILE A 117 -6.61 -15.20 0.83
N PHE A 118 -7.60 -16.10 0.91
CA PHE A 118 -8.95 -15.86 0.41
C PHE A 118 -9.73 -14.98 1.38
N THR A 119 -9.39 -13.70 1.36
CA THR A 119 -9.96 -12.62 2.16
C THR A 119 -9.90 -11.32 1.34
N GLN A 120 -10.47 -10.22 1.86
CA GLN A 120 -10.40 -8.91 1.20
C GLN A 120 -9.29 -8.03 1.80
N LEU A 121 -9.09 -8.09 3.11
CA LEU A 121 -7.99 -7.44 3.83
C LEU A 121 -7.10 -8.50 4.44
N LEU A 122 -5.84 -8.55 4.02
CA LEU A 122 -4.84 -9.45 4.58
C LEU A 122 -3.75 -8.67 5.31
N LEU A 123 -3.54 -8.99 6.58
CA LEU A 123 -2.33 -8.60 7.30
C LEU A 123 -1.30 -9.73 7.18
N ALA A 124 -0.25 -9.51 6.41
CA ALA A 124 0.91 -10.39 6.32
C ALA A 124 1.97 -9.90 7.32
N ASP A 125 1.93 -10.43 8.54
CA ASP A 125 2.73 -9.92 9.65
C ASP A 125 4.11 -10.57 9.68
N GLU A 126 5.17 -9.76 9.75
CA GLU A 126 6.59 -10.16 9.74
C GLU A 126 6.98 -10.99 8.51
N ILE A 127 6.63 -10.49 7.29
CA ILE A 127 6.83 -11.23 6.03
C ILE A 127 8.28 -11.69 5.82
N ASN A 128 9.26 -10.96 6.35
CA ASN A 128 10.69 -11.29 6.25
C ASN A 128 11.12 -12.50 7.12
N ARG A 129 10.25 -13.08 7.94
CA ARG A 129 10.57 -14.28 8.73
C ARG A 129 10.33 -15.59 7.99
N ALA A 130 9.51 -15.60 6.96
CA ALA A 130 9.27 -16.81 6.19
C ALA A 130 10.27 -17.00 5.05
N SER A 131 10.39 -18.23 4.58
CA SER A 131 11.26 -18.58 3.46
C SER A 131 10.93 -17.80 2.17
N PRO A 132 11.89 -17.58 1.26
CA PRO A 132 11.64 -16.90 -0.02
C PRO A 132 10.54 -17.56 -0.86
N LYS A 133 10.38 -18.89 -0.75
CA LYS A 133 9.32 -19.63 -1.43
C LYS A 133 7.93 -19.23 -0.92
N THR A 134 7.80 -19.08 0.38
CA THR A 134 6.54 -18.68 1.03
C THR A 134 6.22 -17.21 0.77
N GLN A 135 7.22 -16.33 0.82
CA GLN A 135 7.09 -14.94 0.41
C GLN A 135 6.60 -14.81 -1.05
N SER A 136 7.22 -15.57 -1.97
CA SER A 136 6.86 -15.55 -3.40
C SER A 136 5.40 -15.94 -3.63
N ALA A 137 4.86 -16.91 -2.89
CA ALA A 137 3.47 -17.34 -3.02
C ALA A 137 2.48 -16.21 -2.68
N LEU A 138 2.74 -15.43 -1.61
CA LEU A 138 1.94 -14.25 -1.29
C LEU A 138 2.06 -13.18 -2.38
N LEU A 139 3.30 -12.87 -2.79
CA LEU A 139 3.58 -11.77 -3.73
C LEU A 139 3.07 -12.04 -5.14
N GLU A 140 3.04 -13.30 -5.57
CA GLU A 140 2.40 -13.72 -6.81
C GLU A 140 0.89 -13.47 -6.75
N THR A 141 0.24 -13.94 -5.66
CA THR A 141 -1.20 -13.74 -5.47
C THR A 141 -1.58 -12.26 -5.37
N MET A 142 -0.72 -11.43 -4.76
CA MET A 142 -0.92 -9.97 -4.72
C MET A 142 -0.94 -9.35 -6.12
N GLN A 143 -0.14 -9.86 -7.04
CA GLN A 143 -0.03 -9.31 -8.40
C GLN A 143 -1.16 -9.82 -9.29
N GLU A 144 -1.44 -11.13 -9.23
CA GLU A 144 -2.39 -11.79 -10.15
C GLU A 144 -3.85 -11.67 -9.68
N GLY A 145 -4.09 -11.35 -8.40
CA GLY A 145 -5.44 -11.34 -7.81
C GLY A 145 -6.13 -12.71 -7.86
N SER A 146 -5.34 -13.78 -8.01
CA SER A 146 -5.82 -15.15 -8.14
C SER A 146 -4.80 -16.15 -7.63
N VAL A 147 -5.28 -17.37 -7.36
CA VAL A 147 -4.48 -18.54 -6.98
C VAL A 147 -4.74 -19.66 -7.97
N THR A 148 -3.68 -20.26 -8.50
CA THR A 148 -3.78 -21.42 -9.38
C THR A 148 -3.35 -22.68 -8.63
N THR A 149 -4.25 -23.67 -8.53
CA THR A 149 -3.94 -24.96 -7.90
C THR A 149 -4.66 -26.08 -8.63
N GLY A 150 -3.96 -27.21 -8.85
CA GLY A 150 -4.52 -28.34 -9.58
C GLY A 150 -5.01 -28.01 -11.00
N GLY A 151 -4.43 -26.98 -11.64
CA GLY A 151 -4.87 -26.51 -12.97
C GLY A 151 -6.15 -25.64 -12.96
N VAL A 152 -6.69 -25.33 -11.78
CA VAL A 152 -7.87 -24.47 -11.62
C VAL A 152 -7.44 -23.11 -11.07
N VAL A 153 -7.98 -22.02 -11.66
CA VAL A 153 -7.76 -20.65 -11.23
C VAL A 153 -8.88 -20.22 -10.28
N PHE A 154 -8.51 -19.77 -9.11
CA PHE A 154 -9.42 -19.23 -8.08
C PHE A 154 -9.18 -17.75 -7.93
N HIS A 155 -10.11 -16.90 -8.36
CA HIS A 155 -10.02 -15.45 -8.20
C HIS A 155 -10.30 -15.03 -6.75
N LEU A 156 -9.56 -14.02 -6.29
CA LEU A 156 -9.79 -13.40 -4.99
C LEU A 156 -10.94 -12.38 -5.08
N ARG A 157 -11.71 -12.29 -3.99
CA ARG A 157 -12.78 -11.32 -3.89
C ARG A 157 -12.22 -9.90 -3.81
N GLN A 158 -12.74 -9.01 -4.65
CA GLN A 158 -12.34 -7.60 -4.66
C GLN A 158 -13.17 -6.78 -3.66
N PRO A 159 -12.63 -5.67 -3.12
CA PRO A 159 -11.22 -5.28 -3.21
C PRO A 159 -10.32 -6.26 -2.45
N PHE A 160 -9.18 -6.66 -3.05
CA PHE A 160 -8.14 -7.41 -2.34
C PHE A 160 -7.00 -6.45 -2.00
N PHE A 161 -6.60 -6.43 -0.73
CA PHE A 161 -5.57 -5.54 -0.22
C PHE A 161 -4.69 -6.25 0.81
N VAL A 162 -3.39 -6.19 0.60
CA VAL A 162 -2.39 -6.71 1.52
C VAL A 162 -1.65 -5.57 2.21
N LEU A 163 -1.65 -5.61 3.52
CA LEU A 163 -0.78 -4.83 4.35
C LEU A 163 0.25 -5.78 4.95
N ALA A 164 1.47 -5.74 4.42
CA ALA A 164 2.58 -6.53 4.95
C ALA A 164 3.35 -5.72 5.99
N THR A 165 3.92 -6.41 6.99
CA THR A 165 4.81 -5.78 7.96
C THR A 165 6.21 -6.38 7.91
N GLN A 166 7.20 -5.57 8.18
CA GLN A 166 8.60 -5.97 8.33
C GLN A 166 9.17 -5.33 9.59
N ASN A 167 9.91 -6.11 10.37
CA ASN A 167 10.65 -5.60 11.51
C ASN A 167 12.11 -5.35 11.09
N PRO A 168 12.60 -4.11 11.07
CA PRO A 168 13.95 -3.80 10.64
C PRO A 168 15.03 -4.20 11.67
N ILE A 169 14.66 -4.45 12.93
CA ILE A 169 15.61 -4.73 14.02
C ILE A 169 15.98 -6.21 14.07
N GLU A 170 15.05 -7.09 13.73
CA GLU A 170 15.29 -8.53 13.73
C GLU A 170 16.07 -8.95 12.48
N GLN A 171 17.36 -9.24 12.64
CA GLN A 171 18.22 -9.72 11.56
C GLN A 171 18.42 -11.25 11.63
N GLU A 172 18.42 -11.83 12.81
CA GLU A 172 18.60 -13.28 12.97
C GLU A 172 17.35 -14.06 12.55
N GLY A 173 17.53 -15.06 11.71
CA GLY A 173 16.44 -15.91 11.21
C GLY A 173 15.47 -15.22 10.25
N THR A 174 15.90 -14.13 9.61
CA THR A 174 15.09 -13.41 8.62
C THR A 174 15.62 -13.60 7.19
N PHE A 175 14.71 -13.54 6.23
CA PHE A 175 14.99 -13.56 4.80
C PHE A 175 14.55 -12.22 4.20
N PRO A 176 15.48 -11.31 3.90
CA PRO A 176 15.13 -10.03 3.31
C PRO A 176 14.40 -10.23 1.99
N LEU A 177 13.40 -9.38 1.74
CA LEU A 177 12.69 -9.39 0.46
C LEU A 177 13.63 -8.92 -0.66
N PRO A 178 13.79 -9.69 -1.75
CA PRO A 178 14.51 -9.23 -2.93
C PRO A 178 13.88 -7.95 -3.50
N GLU A 179 14.70 -7.12 -4.15
CA GLU A 179 14.30 -5.83 -4.71
C GLU A 179 13.12 -5.95 -5.69
N ALA A 180 13.14 -6.98 -6.55
CA ALA A 180 12.06 -7.26 -7.50
C ALA A 180 10.73 -7.60 -6.80
N GLN A 181 10.79 -8.08 -5.57
CA GLN A 181 9.61 -8.36 -4.74
C GLN A 181 9.14 -7.12 -4.00
N LEU A 182 10.07 -6.29 -3.50
CA LEU A 182 9.74 -4.99 -2.90
C LEU A 182 9.03 -4.06 -3.89
N ASP A 183 9.41 -4.07 -5.16
CA ASP A 183 8.80 -3.26 -6.22
C ASP A 183 7.31 -3.57 -6.47
N ARG A 184 6.79 -4.70 -5.97
CA ARG A 184 5.37 -5.07 -6.05
C ARG A 184 4.49 -4.33 -5.03
N PHE A 185 5.08 -3.80 -3.96
CA PHE A 185 4.36 -2.92 -3.03
C PHE A 185 4.24 -1.52 -3.63
N MET A 186 3.05 -0.94 -3.55
CA MET A 186 2.82 0.43 -3.99
C MET A 186 3.60 1.42 -3.12
N PHE A 187 3.48 1.25 -1.80
CA PHE A 187 4.15 2.06 -0.80
C PHE A 187 4.96 1.20 0.17
N LYS A 188 6.14 1.71 0.53
CA LYS A 188 6.83 1.34 1.76
C LYS A 188 6.72 2.51 2.73
N VAL A 189 6.16 2.27 3.91
CA VAL A 189 5.89 3.30 4.91
C VAL A 189 6.65 2.96 6.18
N GLU A 190 7.53 3.85 6.62
CA GLU A 190 8.16 3.76 7.92
C GLU A 190 7.15 4.19 8.99
N VAL A 191 6.93 3.33 9.99
CA VAL A 191 6.06 3.62 11.13
C VAL A 191 6.90 4.25 12.23
N PRO A 192 6.77 5.55 12.47
CA PRO A 192 7.57 6.22 13.49
C PRO A 192 7.18 5.74 14.89
N PHE A 193 8.12 5.83 15.83
CA PHE A 193 7.79 5.63 17.23
C PHE A 193 6.94 6.80 17.74
N LEU A 194 6.03 6.50 18.66
CA LEU A 194 5.09 7.47 19.21
C LEU A 194 5.81 8.53 20.07
N SER A 195 5.39 9.77 19.98
CA SER A 195 5.78 10.83 20.90
C SER A 195 5.27 10.55 22.32
N ARG A 196 5.81 11.28 23.31
CA ARG A 196 5.36 11.14 24.71
C ARG A 196 3.87 11.41 24.88
N SER A 197 3.32 12.38 24.19
CA SER A 197 1.89 12.72 24.25
C SER A 197 1.02 11.62 23.64
N GLU A 198 1.40 11.11 22.50
CA GLU A 198 0.70 10.02 21.82
C GLU A 198 0.77 8.72 22.62
N LEU A 199 1.93 8.40 23.20
CA LEU A 199 2.09 7.23 24.05
C LEU A 199 1.20 7.31 25.30
N ASN A 200 1.11 8.48 25.94
CA ASN A 200 0.20 8.70 27.06
C ASN A 200 -1.27 8.50 26.63
N GLU A 201 -1.64 8.97 25.45
CA GLU A 201 -2.99 8.78 24.93
C GLU A 201 -3.31 7.29 24.68
N VAL A 202 -2.35 6.54 24.11
CA VAL A 202 -2.49 5.08 23.92
C VAL A 202 -2.66 4.39 25.28
N VAL A 203 -1.84 4.72 26.27
CA VAL A 203 -1.91 4.16 27.62
C VAL A 203 -3.27 4.46 28.26
N ASN A 204 -3.73 5.71 28.18
CA ASN A 204 -5.03 6.12 28.71
C ASN A 204 -6.18 5.34 28.08
N ARG A 205 -6.21 5.22 26.75
CA ARG A 205 -7.24 4.47 26.03
C ARG A 205 -7.24 2.99 26.40
N THR A 206 -6.06 2.38 26.55
CA THR A 206 -5.92 0.96 26.88
C THR A 206 -6.29 0.65 28.31
N ILE A 207 -5.83 1.48 29.30
CA ILE A 207 -6.09 1.25 30.72
C ILE A 207 -7.57 1.52 31.06
N LEU A 208 -8.15 2.57 30.50
CA LEU A 208 -9.55 2.93 30.78
C LEU A 208 -10.55 1.97 30.13
N LYS A 209 -10.07 0.99 29.33
CA LYS A 209 -10.89 -0.06 28.69
C LYS A 209 -12.20 0.47 28.07
N ARG A 210 -12.17 1.67 27.50
CA ARG A 210 -13.31 2.22 26.78
C ARG A 210 -13.28 1.66 25.35
N PRO A 211 -14.06 0.63 25.02
CA PRO A 211 -14.13 0.12 23.66
C PRO A 211 -14.61 1.25 22.76
N VAL A 212 -13.83 1.57 21.74
CA VAL A 212 -14.27 2.51 20.71
C VAL A 212 -15.08 1.68 19.72
N GLU A 213 -16.40 1.88 19.73
CA GLU A 213 -17.26 1.33 18.67
C GLU A 213 -17.01 2.12 17.40
N LEU A 214 -16.53 1.40 16.36
CA LEU A 214 -16.30 1.97 15.04
C LEU A 214 -17.54 1.82 14.19
N SER A 215 -17.89 2.90 13.50
CA SER A 215 -19.02 2.91 12.58
C SER A 215 -18.60 2.32 11.22
N LYS A 216 -19.43 1.48 10.63
CA LYS A 216 -19.32 1.10 9.23
C LYS A 216 -19.65 2.32 8.37
N LEU A 217 -18.72 2.76 7.54
CA LEU A 217 -18.87 3.93 6.67
C LEU A 217 -18.98 3.57 5.19
N LEU A 218 -18.27 2.55 4.76
CA LEU A 218 -18.26 2.08 3.38
C LEU A 218 -18.38 0.55 3.37
N ASP A 219 -18.71 0.00 2.21
CA ASP A 219 -18.66 -1.43 1.94
C ASP A 219 -17.85 -1.71 0.66
N SER A 220 -17.69 -2.97 0.30
CA SER A 220 -16.91 -3.38 -0.87
C SER A 220 -17.41 -2.77 -2.16
N ASP A 221 -18.73 -2.69 -2.36
CA ASP A 221 -19.32 -2.18 -3.60
C ASP A 221 -19.10 -0.67 -3.73
N ARG A 222 -19.29 0.07 -2.63
CA ARG A 222 -18.98 1.50 -2.59
C ARG A 222 -17.48 1.77 -2.81
N MET A 223 -16.61 0.95 -2.23
CA MET A 223 -15.16 1.03 -2.44
C MET A 223 -14.78 0.85 -3.92
N LEU A 224 -15.35 -0.12 -4.59
CA LEU A 224 -15.11 -0.37 -6.00
C LEU A 224 -15.65 0.78 -6.86
N ALA A 225 -16.85 1.27 -6.58
CA ALA A 225 -17.41 2.43 -7.27
C ALA A 225 -16.53 3.69 -7.11
N LEU A 226 -15.92 3.90 -5.92
CA LEU A 226 -14.99 4.99 -5.68
C LEU A 226 -13.66 4.80 -6.45
N ARG A 227 -13.21 3.56 -6.67
CA ARG A 227 -12.05 3.28 -7.55
C ARG A 227 -12.30 3.67 -9.01
N ASP A 228 -13.50 3.40 -9.51
CA ASP A 228 -13.87 3.75 -10.90
C ASP A 228 -13.83 5.27 -11.15
N ILE A 229 -14.04 6.08 -10.11
CA ILE A 229 -13.94 7.54 -10.19
C ILE A 229 -12.48 7.98 -10.38
N LEU A 230 -11.50 7.25 -9.84
CA LEU A 230 -10.09 7.60 -9.96
C LEU A 230 -9.63 7.70 -11.42
N ASP A 231 -10.15 6.83 -12.28
CA ASP A 231 -9.75 6.82 -13.69
C ASP A 231 -10.28 8.04 -14.46
N LYS A 232 -11.30 8.70 -13.93
CA LYS A 232 -11.86 9.94 -14.48
C LYS A 232 -11.07 11.19 -14.09
N VAL A 233 -10.21 11.11 -13.05
CA VAL A 233 -9.40 12.24 -12.59
C VAL A 233 -8.40 12.63 -13.67
N VAL A 234 -8.46 13.89 -14.08
CA VAL A 234 -7.59 14.42 -15.13
C VAL A 234 -6.16 14.56 -14.60
N VAL A 235 -5.22 13.92 -15.30
CA VAL A 235 -3.78 14.12 -15.07
C VAL A 235 -3.19 14.69 -16.36
N ALA A 236 -2.96 15.99 -16.37
CA ALA A 236 -2.41 16.70 -17.52
C ALA A 236 -1.01 16.17 -17.88
N GLU A 237 -0.61 16.32 -19.14
CA GLU A 237 0.68 15.85 -19.64
C GLU A 237 1.87 16.38 -18.81
N PRO A 238 1.97 17.68 -18.43
CA PRO A 238 3.07 18.15 -17.59
C PRO A 238 3.17 17.45 -16.23
N ILE A 239 2.02 17.05 -15.65
CA ILE A 239 1.98 16.34 -14.36
C ILE A 239 2.49 14.90 -14.53
N ARG A 240 2.13 14.24 -15.64
CA ARG A 240 2.65 12.90 -15.96
C ARG A 240 4.15 12.93 -16.25
N ASP A 241 4.59 13.92 -17.02
CA ASP A 241 6.00 14.13 -17.31
C ASP A 241 6.80 14.40 -16.03
N TYR A 242 6.28 15.20 -15.12
CA TYR A 242 6.89 15.42 -13.81
C TYR A 242 7.08 14.13 -13.02
N ALA A 243 6.09 13.23 -12.97
CA ALA A 243 6.23 11.93 -12.33
C ALA A 243 7.33 11.08 -12.98
N VAL A 244 7.46 11.14 -14.31
CA VAL A 244 8.54 10.46 -15.05
C VAL A 244 9.90 11.06 -14.69
N ARG A 245 10.02 12.40 -14.67
CA ARG A 245 11.26 13.10 -14.30
C ARG A 245 11.69 12.80 -12.87
N LEU A 246 10.76 12.68 -11.92
CA LEU A 246 11.06 12.26 -10.56
C LEU A 246 11.67 10.84 -10.51
N VAL A 247 11.15 9.91 -11.32
CA VAL A 247 11.75 8.57 -11.43
C VAL A 247 13.13 8.65 -12.06
N LEU A 248 13.30 9.39 -13.15
CA LEU A 248 14.60 9.57 -13.81
C LEU A 248 15.63 10.25 -12.91
N ALA A 249 15.20 11.19 -12.05
CA ALA A 249 16.08 11.84 -11.07
C ALA A 249 16.67 10.86 -10.03
N THR A 250 16.13 9.65 -9.91
CA THR A 250 16.72 8.60 -9.07
C THR A 250 17.78 7.76 -9.79
N HIS A 251 17.97 7.93 -11.10
CA HIS A 251 18.93 7.14 -11.89
C HIS A 251 20.27 7.86 -12.03
N PRO A 252 21.38 7.24 -11.59
CA PRO A 252 22.69 7.90 -11.57
C PRO A 252 23.24 8.26 -12.96
N GLN A 253 22.71 7.63 -14.04
CA GLN A 253 23.12 7.87 -15.42
C GLN A 253 22.37 9.02 -16.10
N THR A 254 21.31 9.56 -15.48
CA THR A 254 20.54 10.66 -16.03
C THR A 254 21.31 11.98 -15.89
N ASP A 255 21.26 12.81 -16.92
CA ASP A 255 21.89 14.11 -16.89
C ASP A 255 21.20 15.05 -15.88
N GLY A 256 22.00 15.86 -15.18
CA GLY A 256 21.46 16.86 -14.24
C GLY A 256 20.96 16.31 -12.89
N VAL A 257 21.17 15.02 -12.60
CA VAL A 257 20.81 14.46 -11.28
C VAL A 257 21.72 14.95 -10.17
N ALA A 258 21.20 14.93 -8.93
CA ALA A 258 21.94 15.28 -7.74
C ALA A 258 23.26 14.48 -7.62
N ASP A 259 24.32 15.13 -7.18
CA ASP A 259 25.65 14.49 -7.01
C ASP A 259 25.59 13.29 -6.06
N GLN A 260 24.75 13.36 -5.03
CA GLN A 260 24.55 12.24 -4.11
C GLN A 260 23.90 11.02 -4.79
N VAL A 261 22.96 11.22 -5.71
CA VAL A 261 22.38 10.13 -6.51
C VAL A 261 23.45 9.50 -7.39
N ARG A 262 24.25 10.32 -8.09
CA ARG A 262 25.35 9.84 -8.95
C ARG A 262 26.39 9.06 -8.16
N ARG A 263 26.69 9.49 -6.92
CA ARG A 263 27.70 8.88 -6.08
C ARG A 263 27.22 7.60 -5.39
N PHE A 264 25.99 7.56 -4.89
CA PHE A 264 25.53 6.54 -3.94
C PHE A 264 24.49 5.58 -4.50
N VAL A 265 23.83 5.89 -5.62
CA VAL A 265 22.83 5.01 -6.19
C VAL A 265 23.44 4.07 -7.23
N ARG A 266 23.08 2.79 -7.14
CA ARG A 266 23.39 1.77 -8.14
C ARG A 266 22.30 1.68 -9.21
N TRP A 267 21.01 1.66 -8.77
CA TRP A 267 19.84 1.58 -9.64
C TRP A 267 18.73 2.51 -9.11
N GLY A 268 18.16 3.29 -10.02
CA GLY A 268 17.01 4.11 -9.73
C GLY A 268 15.70 3.30 -9.75
N ALA A 269 14.60 3.99 -9.47
CA ALA A 269 13.28 3.38 -9.37
C ALA A 269 12.74 2.88 -10.72
N SER A 270 11.93 1.82 -10.68
CA SER A 270 11.33 1.18 -11.84
C SER A 270 10.17 2.02 -12.44
N PRO A 271 9.70 1.72 -13.68
CA PRO A 271 8.51 2.35 -14.25
C PRO A 271 7.24 2.20 -13.38
N ARG A 272 7.16 1.17 -12.54
CA ARG A 272 6.06 1.02 -11.55
C ARG A 272 5.99 2.18 -10.58
N ALA A 273 7.12 2.83 -10.29
CA ALA A 273 7.13 4.02 -9.46
C ALA A 273 6.37 5.18 -10.09
N ALA A 274 6.58 5.47 -11.38
CA ALA A 274 5.83 6.52 -12.08
C ALA A 274 4.31 6.22 -12.09
N GLN A 275 3.94 4.97 -12.30
CA GLN A 275 2.53 4.55 -12.23
C GLN A 275 1.95 4.74 -10.82
N ALA A 276 2.71 4.40 -9.76
CA ALA A 276 2.29 4.57 -8.38
C ALA A 276 2.16 6.07 -8.01
N LEU A 277 3.10 6.92 -8.44
CA LEU A 277 3.03 8.37 -8.26
C LEU A 277 1.77 8.97 -8.89
N VAL A 278 1.48 8.62 -10.14
CA VAL A 278 0.29 9.12 -10.84
C VAL A 278 -1.01 8.61 -10.21
N ARG A 279 -1.08 7.34 -9.82
CA ARG A 279 -2.26 6.76 -9.15
C ARG A 279 -2.51 7.40 -7.80
N SER A 280 -1.46 7.57 -6.98
CA SER A 280 -1.59 8.23 -5.68
C SER A 280 -1.97 9.70 -5.80
N ALA A 281 -1.46 10.40 -6.82
CA ALA A 281 -1.83 11.78 -7.11
C ALA A 281 -3.33 11.94 -7.41
N ARG A 282 -3.94 10.99 -8.13
CA ARG A 282 -5.39 10.98 -8.38
C ARG A 282 -6.20 10.86 -7.08
N VAL A 283 -5.81 9.92 -6.20
CA VAL A 283 -6.46 9.76 -4.89
C VAL A 283 -6.29 11.02 -4.05
N ARG A 284 -5.09 11.60 -4.04
CA ARG A 284 -4.81 12.84 -3.30
C ARG A 284 -5.66 14.00 -3.81
N ALA A 285 -5.76 14.20 -5.13
CA ALA A 285 -6.60 15.23 -5.71
C ALA A 285 -8.07 15.08 -5.27
N LEU A 286 -8.64 13.87 -5.38
CA LEU A 286 -10.01 13.59 -4.95
C LEU A 286 -10.20 13.78 -3.44
N SER A 287 -9.22 13.41 -2.61
CA SER A 287 -9.27 13.61 -1.16
C SER A 287 -9.27 15.10 -0.78
N GLN A 288 -8.83 15.97 -1.68
CA GLN A 288 -8.90 17.43 -1.56
C GLN A 288 -10.12 18.03 -2.29
N GLY A 289 -11.00 17.20 -2.87
CA GLY A 289 -12.19 17.63 -3.61
C GLY A 289 -11.89 18.20 -5.00
N ARG A 290 -10.75 17.82 -5.61
CA ARG A 290 -10.36 18.26 -6.95
C ARG A 290 -10.54 17.12 -7.95
N SER A 291 -11.05 17.43 -9.12
CA SER A 291 -11.20 16.52 -10.26
C SER A 291 -9.95 16.42 -11.15
N HIS A 292 -8.88 17.10 -10.79
CA HIS A 292 -7.61 17.12 -11.50
C HIS A 292 -6.42 17.03 -10.51
N ALA A 293 -5.36 16.34 -10.91
CA ALA A 293 -4.13 16.26 -10.15
C ALA A 293 -3.24 17.49 -10.37
N ALA A 294 -2.43 17.82 -9.35
CA ALA A 294 -1.41 18.86 -9.36
C ALA A 294 -0.02 18.28 -9.08
N PHE A 295 1.05 19.07 -9.27
CA PHE A 295 2.43 18.64 -8.96
C PHE A 295 2.62 18.23 -7.50
N GLU A 296 1.99 18.96 -6.58
CA GLU A 296 2.01 18.66 -5.16
C GLU A 296 1.43 17.28 -4.82
N ASP A 297 0.41 16.83 -5.58
CA ASP A 297 -0.20 15.51 -5.37
C ASP A 297 0.76 14.39 -5.74
N VAL A 298 1.57 14.59 -6.80
CA VAL A 298 2.60 13.63 -7.21
C VAL A 298 3.71 13.55 -6.15
N ARG A 299 4.13 14.69 -5.59
CA ARG A 299 5.17 14.74 -4.55
C ARG A 299 4.71 14.14 -3.22
N ASN A 300 3.41 14.22 -2.93
CA ASN A 300 2.89 13.87 -1.60
C ASN A 300 3.34 12.50 -1.09
N PHE A 301 3.29 11.47 -1.93
CA PHE A 301 3.75 10.11 -1.57
C PHE A 301 5.08 9.72 -2.23
N GLY A 302 5.87 10.71 -2.67
CA GLY A 302 7.12 10.46 -3.38
C GLY A 302 8.10 9.59 -2.62
N VAL A 303 8.28 9.83 -1.32
CA VAL A 303 9.18 9.04 -0.47
C VAL A 303 8.67 7.61 -0.33
N GLU A 304 7.41 7.42 0.00
CA GLU A 304 6.80 6.09 0.19
C GLU A 304 6.78 5.26 -1.09
N VAL A 305 6.72 5.92 -2.26
CA VAL A 305 6.78 5.26 -3.57
C VAL A 305 8.21 4.90 -3.96
N LEU A 306 9.18 5.79 -3.73
CA LEU A 306 10.51 5.66 -4.32
C LEU A 306 11.52 4.96 -3.42
N GLN A 307 11.44 5.12 -2.08
CA GLN A 307 12.50 4.68 -1.16
C GLN A 307 12.82 3.19 -1.20
N HIS A 308 11.88 2.32 -1.54
CA HIS A 308 12.11 0.87 -1.61
C HIS A 308 12.46 0.38 -3.01
N ARG A 309 12.57 1.30 -3.98
CA ARG A 309 12.88 1.05 -5.38
C ARG A 309 14.24 1.57 -5.80
N VAL A 310 14.86 2.42 -4.97
CA VAL A 310 16.20 2.96 -5.21
C VAL A 310 17.21 2.11 -4.46
N LEU A 311 18.19 1.59 -5.20
CA LEU A 311 19.20 0.69 -4.65
C LEU A 311 20.53 1.41 -4.52
N LEU A 312 21.11 1.37 -3.32
CA LEU A 312 22.43 1.93 -3.06
C LEU A 312 23.53 1.07 -3.67
N ASN A 313 24.61 1.70 -4.07
CA ASN A 313 25.87 1.04 -4.36
C ASN A 313 26.64 0.72 -3.06
N TYR A 314 27.83 0.15 -3.20
CA TYR A 314 28.66 -0.23 -2.06
C TYR A 314 29.01 0.97 -1.16
N ASP A 315 29.39 2.11 -1.77
CA ASP A 315 29.75 3.33 -1.02
C ASP A 315 28.57 3.88 -0.23
N GLY A 316 27.37 3.90 -0.84
CA GLY A 316 26.16 4.35 -0.17
C GLY A 316 25.77 3.46 1.02
N GLN A 317 26.00 2.14 0.89
CA GLN A 317 25.80 1.20 2.01
C GLN A 317 26.84 1.38 3.11
N ALA A 318 28.11 1.54 2.76
CA ALA A 318 29.20 1.71 3.70
C ALA A 318 29.10 3.03 4.49
N GLU A 319 28.61 4.10 3.83
CA GLU A 319 28.37 5.40 4.48
C GLU A 319 27.01 5.46 5.21
N ASN A 320 26.23 4.36 5.24
CA ASN A 320 24.90 4.29 5.86
C ASN A 320 23.93 5.37 5.35
N ILE A 321 23.95 5.65 4.05
CA ILE A 321 23.07 6.64 3.44
C ILE A 321 21.62 6.17 3.53
N ARG A 322 20.74 7.05 4.01
CA ARG A 322 19.30 6.78 4.04
C ARG A 322 18.68 7.08 2.69
N VAL A 323 18.14 6.06 2.03
CA VAL A 323 17.48 6.22 0.72
C VAL A 323 16.36 7.26 0.76
N ALA A 324 15.60 7.32 1.86
CA ALA A 324 14.53 8.31 2.03
C ALA A 324 15.04 9.76 1.93
N ASP A 325 16.25 10.05 2.40
CA ASP A 325 16.84 11.40 2.33
C ASP A 325 17.30 11.74 0.90
N LEU A 326 17.88 10.76 0.18
CA LEU A 326 18.18 10.91 -1.25
C LEU A 326 16.92 11.18 -2.07
N VAL A 327 15.84 10.45 -1.77
CA VAL A 327 14.56 10.66 -2.45
C VAL A 327 13.99 12.06 -2.15
N ARG A 328 14.04 12.53 -0.90
CA ARG A 328 13.60 13.90 -0.56
C ARG A 328 14.38 14.93 -1.39
N GLN A 329 15.70 14.77 -1.51
CA GLN A 329 16.52 15.64 -2.33
C GLN A 329 16.10 15.61 -3.82
N CYS A 330 15.80 14.43 -4.38
CA CYS A 330 15.27 14.33 -5.73
C CYS A 330 13.92 15.08 -5.89
N LEU A 331 13.02 14.94 -4.91
CA LEU A 331 11.71 15.62 -4.91
C LEU A 331 11.84 17.14 -4.84
N GLU A 332 12.84 17.66 -4.09
CA GLU A 332 13.10 19.09 -3.93
C GLU A 332 13.80 19.70 -5.16
N GLN A 333 14.73 18.96 -5.77
CA GLN A 333 15.56 19.47 -6.88
C GLN A 333 14.91 19.29 -8.25
N THR A 334 13.91 18.41 -8.40
CA THR A 334 13.23 18.24 -9.69
C THR A 334 12.22 19.37 -9.90
N PRO A 335 12.43 20.24 -10.90
CA PRO A 335 11.53 21.37 -11.15
C PRO A 335 10.17 20.89 -11.65
N GLU A 336 9.09 21.62 -11.32
CA GLU A 336 7.72 21.29 -11.77
C GLU A 336 7.55 21.44 -13.28
N THR A 337 8.18 22.48 -13.83
CA THR A 337 8.19 22.77 -15.28
C THR A 337 9.62 22.81 -15.80
N LEU A 338 9.81 22.41 -17.07
CA LEU A 338 11.09 22.54 -17.78
C LEU A 338 11.29 23.97 -18.25
#